data_679ef5dfec101bf00c31a3180a72e14d
#
_entry.id   679ef5dfec101bf00c31a3180a72e14d
#
_cell.length_a   1.000
_cell.length_b   1.000
_cell.length_c   1.000
_cell.angle_alpha   90.00
_cell.angle_beta   90.00
_cell.angle_gamma   90.00
#
_symmetry.space_group_name_H-M   'P 1'
#
loop_
_entity.id
_entity.type
_entity.pdbx_description
1 polymer ?
#
loop_
_entity_poly.entity_id
_entity_poly.type
_entity_poly.pdbx_seq_one_letter_code
_entity_poly.pdbx_strand_id
1 'polypeptide(L)'
;MALAQDNLEPYAVCYQKAVDRLHRASYVSYLPGPCSWYMQLVVEHEYSATYAYYKVPSPWLQVKLLKLLQYYPPSGFFFFAILSSDAIAHSNIDDPTIRSTLLKVLETTMNNSAEQSRNMQHNNAQRAILFEAIGLAIHLDSSSPLVSTATVLLARFISSKETNVRYLGLDTLAHLAARADSLEHIKTHQAHVISSLRDRDISVRRRALDLLYSMCDVDNSDVIVGELLQYLKVADYSLREEMVLKIAVLTEKYASSYRWYVDTILELISAAGDHVGDEVWYRVIQIITNTEDLQAYAARVVFQRLKSPATHESLIKVGGMWKP
;
A
#
# COMPACT_ATOMS: atom_id res chain seq x y z
N MET A 1 9.57 -39.88 -6.71
CA MET A 1 10.96 -39.97 -7.15
C MET A 1 11.17 -39.94 -8.68
N ALA A 2 10.16 -40.17 -9.50
CA ALA A 2 10.30 -40.07 -10.98
C ALA A 2 10.17 -38.63 -11.53
N LEU A 3 10.02 -37.64 -10.68
CA LEU A 3 9.76 -36.22 -11.03
C LEU A 3 11.02 -35.34 -11.07
N ALA A 4 12.15 -35.84 -10.61
CA ALA A 4 13.40 -35.10 -10.51
C ALA A 4 14.26 -35.16 -11.78
N GLN A 5 13.91 -35.96 -12.74
CA GLN A 5 14.69 -36.14 -13.97
C GLN A 5 13.80 -35.87 -15.19
N ASP A 6 14.06 -34.81 -15.88
CA ASP A 6 13.77 -34.53 -17.30
C ASP A 6 12.40 -34.04 -17.76
N ASN A 7 11.33 -33.90 -16.93
CA ASN A 7 10.06 -33.41 -17.47
C ASN A 7 9.24 -32.56 -16.48
N LEU A 8 9.72 -31.39 -16.11
CA LEU A 8 8.89 -30.35 -15.47
C LEU A 8 7.84 -29.74 -16.41
N GLU A 9 8.01 -29.93 -17.74
CA GLU A 9 7.17 -29.35 -18.78
C GLU A 9 5.69 -29.73 -18.68
N PRO A 10 5.31 -31.01 -18.53
CA PRO A 10 3.91 -31.37 -18.41
C PRO A 10 3.26 -30.81 -17.15
N TYR A 11 4.02 -30.69 -16.07
CA TYR A 11 3.54 -30.15 -14.78
C TYR A 11 3.43 -28.63 -14.84
N ALA A 12 4.40 -27.91 -15.41
CA ALA A 12 4.32 -26.48 -15.61
C ALA A 12 3.10 -26.10 -16.46
N VAL A 13 2.84 -26.83 -17.55
CA VAL A 13 1.64 -26.65 -18.38
C VAL A 13 0.35 -27.03 -17.64
N CYS A 14 0.36 -28.10 -16.84
CA CYS A 14 -0.78 -28.47 -16.00
C CYS A 14 -1.07 -27.42 -14.92
N TYR A 15 -0.04 -26.89 -14.25
CA TYR A 15 -0.19 -25.80 -13.28
C TYR A 15 -0.68 -24.52 -13.95
N GLN A 16 -0.15 -24.16 -15.11
CA GLN A 16 -0.63 -23.03 -15.86
C GLN A 16 -2.11 -23.16 -16.24
N LYS A 17 -2.52 -24.33 -16.73
CA LYS A 17 -3.92 -24.65 -17.04
C LYS A 17 -4.79 -24.73 -15.78
N ALA A 18 -4.27 -25.21 -14.66
CA ALA A 18 -4.99 -25.24 -13.39
C ALA A 18 -5.22 -23.81 -12.86
N VAL A 19 -4.20 -22.95 -12.90
CA VAL A 19 -4.30 -21.53 -12.55
C VAL A 19 -5.31 -20.81 -13.45
N ASP A 20 -5.31 -21.10 -14.75
CA ASP A 20 -6.25 -20.51 -15.72
C ASP A 20 -7.69 -21.05 -15.56
N ARG A 21 -7.87 -22.20 -14.90
CA ARG A 21 -9.18 -22.87 -14.63
C ARG A 21 -9.69 -22.72 -13.21
N LEU A 22 -9.02 -21.96 -12.36
CA LEU A 22 -9.34 -21.79 -10.92
C LEU A 22 -10.72 -21.21 -10.61
N HIS A 23 -11.47 -20.79 -11.58
CA HIS A 23 -12.90 -20.46 -11.43
C HIS A 23 -13.81 -21.71 -11.29
N ARG A 24 -13.29 -22.93 -11.27
CA ARG A 24 -14.04 -24.17 -11.06
C ARG A 24 -13.62 -24.86 -9.76
N ALA A 25 -14.41 -24.62 -8.77
CA ALA A 25 -14.21 -24.75 -7.31
C ALA A 25 -13.74 -26.10 -6.69
N SER A 26 -13.57 -27.21 -7.40
CA SER A 26 -13.41 -28.52 -6.74
C SER A 26 -11.98 -28.98 -6.45
N TYR A 27 -10.95 -28.27 -6.94
CA TYR A 27 -9.52 -28.65 -6.73
C TYR A 27 -8.71 -27.64 -5.90
N VAL A 28 -9.36 -26.64 -5.37
CA VAL A 28 -8.69 -25.50 -4.72
C VAL A 28 -7.94 -25.90 -3.46
N SER A 29 -8.47 -26.85 -2.68
CA SER A 29 -7.88 -27.27 -1.39
C SER A 29 -6.52 -27.96 -1.50
N TYR A 30 -6.17 -28.53 -2.65
CA TYR A 30 -4.93 -29.32 -2.83
C TYR A 30 -3.76 -28.50 -3.43
N LEU A 31 -3.99 -27.30 -3.91
CA LEU A 31 -3.00 -26.52 -4.67
C LEU A 31 -1.84 -25.94 -3.84
N PRO A 32 -2.03 -25.52 -2.56
CA PRO A 32 -0.93 -24.93 -1.81
C PRO A 32 0.31 -25.82 -1.68
N GLY A 33 0.12 -27.12 -1.44
CA GLY A 33 1.22 -28.07 -1.33
C GLY A 33 2.08 -28.15 -2.60
N PRO A 34 1.51 -28.50 -3.75
CA PRO A 34 2.23 -28.50 -5.02
C PRO A 34 2.86 -27.16 -5.41
N CYS A 35 2.20 -26.03 -5.10
CA CYS A 35 2.76 -24.69 -5.38
C CYS A 35 4.01 -24.43 -4.51
N SER A 36 3.95 -24.73 -3.23
CA SER A 36 5.09 -24.56 -2.32
C SER A 36 6.26 -25.47 -2.70
N TRP A 37 5.97 -26.72 -3.05
CA TRP A 37 6.98 -27.67 -3.52
C TRP A 37 7.68 -27.19 -4.81
N TYR A 38 6.92 -26.72 -5.80
CA TYR A 38 7.52 -26.18 -7.03
C TYR A 38 8.41 -24.97 -6.74
N MET A 39 7.97 -24.07 -5.89
CA MET A 39 8.77 -22.90 -5.50
C MET A 39 10.04 -23.30 -4.75
N GLN A 40 9.98 -24.35 -3.93
CA GLN A 40 11.15 -24.91 -3.27
C GLN A 40 12.16 -25.46 -4.26
N LEU A 41 11.74 -26.25 -5.27
CA LEU A 41 12.63 -26.75 -6.33
C LEU A 41 13.34 -25.63 -7.07
N VAL A 42 12.61 -24.53 -7.33
CA VAL A 42 13.22 -23.35 -7.97
C VAL A 42 14.31 -22.73 -7.12
N VAL A 43 14.08 -22.62 -5.81
CA VAL A 43 15.05 -22.05 -4.85
C VAL A 43 16.27 -22.98 -4.68
N GLU A 44 16.04 -24.30 -4.71
CA GLU A 44 17.09 -25.31 -4.61
C GLU A 44 17.84 -25.54 -5.94
N HIS A 45 17.56 -24.74 -6.97
CA HIS A 45 18.15 -24.83 -8.32
C HIS A 45 17.87 -26.14 -9.05
N GLU A 46 16.83 -26.86 -8.68
CA GLU A 46 16.37 -28.08 -9.32
C GLU A 46 15.39 -27.80 -10.47
N TYR A 47 15.83 -27.05 -11.48
CA TYR A 47 15.01 -26.71 -12.65
C TYR A 47 15.77 -26.89 -13.96
N SER A 48 15.03 -27.13 -15.06
CA SER A 48 15.63 -27.21 -16.38
C SER A 48 16.02 -25.83 -16.92
N ALA A 49 17.24 -25.71 -17.44
CA ALA A 49 17.73 -24.47 -18.05
C ALA A 49 16.87 -24.02 -19.25
N THR A 50 16.12 -24.92 -19.89
CA THR A 50 15.25 -24.64 -21.03
C THR A 50 14.15 -23.63 -20.71
N TYR A 51 13.71 -23.54 -19.44
CA TYR A 51 12.65 -22.62 -19.02
C TYR A 51 13.17 -21.36 -18.34
N ALA A 52 14.47 -21.12 -18.40
CA ALA A 52 15.07 -19.92 -17.83
C ALA A 52 14.92 -18.72 -18.80
N TYR A 53 14.32 -17.62 -18.29
CA TYR A 53 14.27 -16.34 -18.97
C TYR A 53 15.37 -15.44 -18.41
N TYR A 54 16.39 -15.13 -19.23
CA TYR A 54 17.57 -14.38 -18.80
C TYR A 54 18.14 -14.86 -17.44
N LYS A 55 18.32 -16.17 -17.30
CA LYS A 55 18.80 -16.86 -16.08
C LYS A 55 17.81 -16.86 -14.89
N VAL A 56 16.60 -16.38 -15.05
CA VAL A 56 15.55 -16.49 -14.04
C VAL A 56 14.65 -17.69 -14.41
N PRO A 57 14.50 -18.69 -13.55
CA PRO A 57 13.72 -19.88 -13.86
C PRO A 57 12.22 -19.57 -13.92
N SER A 58 11.58 -19.84 -15.04
CA SER A 58 10.11 -19.75 -15.25
C SER A 58 9.43 -18.56 -14.53
N PRO A 59 9.83 -17.30 -14.74
CA PRO A 59 9.37 -16.20 -13.89
C PRO A 59 7.86 -16.00 -13.94
N TRP A 60 7.22 -16.18 -15.08
CA TRP A 60 5.75 -16.06 -15.21
C TRP A 60 5.00 -17.09 -14.39
N LEU A 61 5.53 -18.33 -14.31
CA LEU A 61 4.93 -19.37 -13.51
C LEU A 61 5.09 -19.07 -12.02
N GLN A 62 6.27 -18.62 -11.58
CA GLN A 62 6.50 -18.21 -10.20
C GLN A 62 5.54 -17.10 -9.78
N VAL A 63 5.42 -16.03 -10.57
CA VAL A 63 4.48 -14.93 -10.33
C VAL A 63 3.04 -15.43 -10.23
N LYS A 64 2.61 -16.32 -11.14
CA LYS A 64 1.24 -16.87 -11.11
C LYS A 64 0.99 -17.74 -9.86
N LEU A 65 1.97 -18.54 -9.45
CA LEU A 65 1.85 -19.39 -8.26
C LEU A 65 1.79 -18.54 -6.98
N LEU A 66 2.65 -17.52 -6.87
CA LEU A 66 2.64 -16.59 -5.74
C LEU A 66 1.31 -15.82 -5.65
N LYS A 67 0.78 -15.36 -6.80
CA LYS A 67 -0.56 -14.75 -6.86
C LYS A 67 -1.66 -15.72 -6.45
N LEU A 68 -1.59 -16.95 -6.93
CA LEU A 68 -2.55 -17.97 -6.59
C LEU A 68 -2.62 -18.21 -5.08
N LEU A 69 -1.47 -18.30 -4.42
CA LEU A 69 -1.41 -18.50 -2.98
C LEU A 69 -2.02 -17.35 -2.17
N GLN A 70 -2.06 -16.14 -2.71
CA GLN A 70 -2.71 -14.97 -2.08
C GLN A 70 -4.26 -15.05 -2.09
N TYR A 71 -4.88 -15.95 -2.87
CA TYR A 71 -6.34 -16.17 -2.82
C TYR A 71 -6.77 -17.05 -1.65
N TYR A 72 -5.86 -17.74 -1.00
CA TYR A 72 -6.16 -18.55 0.17
C TYR A 72 -6.24 -17.66 1.41
N PRO A 73 -7.22 -17.91 2.32
CA PRO A 73 -7.33 -17.11 3.52
C PRO A 73 -6.07 -17.25 4.39
N PRO A 74 -5.59 -16.17 5.01
CA PRO A 74 -4.49 -16.24 5.97
C PRO A 74 -4.90 -17.08 7.19
N SER A 75 -3.93 -17.75 7.81
CA SER A 75 -4.13 -18.58 8.99
C SER A 75 -4.83 -17.80 10.11
N GLY A 76 -5.83 -18.40 10.76
CA GLY A 76 -6.62 -17.80 11.84
C GLY A 76 -8.00 -17.28 11.43
N PHE A 77 -8.34 -17.23 10.17
CA PHE A 77 -9.68 -16.81 9.69
C PHE A 77 -10.75 -17.90 9.77
N PHE A 78 -10.60 -18.86 10.67
CA PHE A 78 -11.50 -20.00 10.83
C PHE A 78 -12.97 -19.61 11.13
N PHE A 79 -13.21 -18.42 11.64
CA PHE A 79 -14.56 -18.00 12.05
C PHE A 79 -15.48 -17.63 10.86
N PHE A 80 -14.91 -17.19 9.73
CA PHE A 80 -15.71 -16.85 8.56
C PHE A 80 -16.00 -18.04 7.63
N ALA A 81 -15.19 -19.09 7.71
CA ALA A 81 -15.34 -20.30 6.91
C ALA A 81 -16.55 -21.17 7.31
N ILE A 82 -17.09 -20.96 8.51
CA ILE A 82 -18.29 -21.69 9.00
C ILE A 82 -19.58 -21.19 8.32
N LEU A 83 -19.55 -19.96 7.75
CA LEU A 83 -20.73 -19.35 7.12
C LEU A 83 -20.76 -19.52 5.59
N SER A 84 -19.65 -19.87 4.98
CA SER A 84 -19.60 -20.16 3.54
C SER A 84 -19.39 -21.67 3.33
N SER A 85 -20.38 -22.31 2.75
CA SER A 85 -20.45 -23.74 2.42
C SER A 85 -19.40 -24.20 1.39
N ASP A 86 -18.34 -23.44 1.15
CA ASP A 86 -17.39 -23.66 0.07
C ASP A 86 -16.09 -24.33 0.51
N ALA A 87 -15.62 -25.24 -0.33
CA ALA A 87 -14.44 -26.09 -0.19
C ALA A 87 -13.11 -25.35 0.07
N ILE A 88 -13.12 -24.03 0.12
CA ILE A 88 -11.99 -23.14 0.44
C ILE A 88 -11.65 -23.17 1.95
N ALA A 89 -12.61 -23.59 2.78
CA ALA A 89 -12.46 -23.63 4.24
C ALA A 89 -11.43 -24.67 4.75
N HIS A 90 -10.97 -25.56 3.91
CA HIS A 90 -9.95 -26.58 4.24
C HIS A 90 -8.69 -26.40 3.38
N SER A 91 -8.20 -25.18 3.26
CA SER A 91 -6.96 -24.93 2.52
C SER A 91 -5.76 -25.47 3.33
N ASN A 92 -4.95 -26.32 2.70
CA ASN A 92 -3.71 -26.88 3.28
C ASN A 92 -2.61 -25.81 3.52
N ILE A 93 -2.91 -24.51 3.36
CA ILE A 93 -1.94 -23.44 3.65
C ILE A 93 -1.66 -23.35 5.17
N ASP A 94 -2.58 -23.85 5.99
CA ASP A 94 -2.43 -23.95 7.45
C ASP A 94 -1.61 -25.18 7.89
N ASP A 95 -1.25 -26.06 6.96
CA ASP A 95 -0.32 -27.15 7.25
C ASP A 95 1.04 -26.55 7.63
N PRO A 96 1.54 -26.82 8.85
CA PRO A 96 2.79 -26.22 9.35
C PRO A 96 4.00 -26.54 8.46
N THR A 97 3.99 -27.69 7.76
CA THR A 97 5.04 -28.06 6.81
C THR A 97 5.02 -27.19 5.56
N ILE A 98 3.85 -26.98 4.97
CA ILE A 98 3.66 -26.12 3.80
C ILE A 98 4.01 -24.69 4.16
N ARG A 99 3.50 -24.19 5.30
CA ARG A 99 3.77 -22.83 5.77
C ARG A 99 5.26 -22.60 6.01
N SER A 100 5.96 -23.51 6.69
CA SER A 100 7.39 -23.41 6.94
C SER A 100 8.20 -23.41 5.64
N THR A 101 7.81 -24.23 4.67
CA THR A 101 8.43 -24.27 3.33
C THR A 101 8.22 -22.97 2.59
N LEU A 102 7.00 -22.43 2.59
CA LEU A 102 6.69 -21.13 1.96
C LEU A 102 7.50 -19.98 2.59
N LEU A 103 7.59 -19.91 3.91
CA LEU A 103 8.37 -18.86 4.59
C LEU A 103 9.86 -18.94 4.22
N LYS A 104 10.45 -20.14 4.16
CA LYS A 104 11.84 -20.32 3.71
C LYS A 104 12.05 -19.91 2.25
N VAL A 105 11.11 -20.26 1.37
CA VAL A 105 11.14 -19.87 -0.04
C VAL A 105 11.05 -18.36 -0.18
N LEU A 106 10.15 -17.70 0.54
CA LEU A 106 9.99 -16.25 0.52
C LEU A 106 11.24 -15.54 1.03
N GLU A 107 11.81 -16.00 2.14
CA GLU A 107 13.05 -15.47 2.71
C GLU A 107 14.22 -15.56 1.70
N THR A 108 14.40 -16.74 1.10
CA THR A 108 15.46 -16.95 0.11
C THR A 108 15.25 -16.10 -1.14
N THR A 109 14.00 -15.97 -1.60
CA THR A 109 13.65 -15.13 -2.75
C THR A 109 13.96 -13.65 -2.47
N MET A 110 13.65 -13.16 -1.27
CA MET A 110 13.94 -11.78 -0.87
C MET A 110 15.46 -11.53 -0.77
N ASN A 111 16.21 -12.47 -0.18
CA ASN A 111 17.65 -12.36 -0.02
C ASN A 111 18.39 -12.39 -1.37
N ASN A 112 18.00 -13.30 -2.27
CA ASN A 112 18.61 -13.43 -3.60
C ASN A 112 18.33 -12.22 -4.51
N SER A 113 17.23 -11.49 -4.26
CA SER A 113 16.86 -10.31 -5.05
C SER A 113 17.64 -9.05 -4.70
N ALA A 114 18.53 -9.11 -3.70
CA ALA A 114 19.39 -7.99 -3.32
C ALA A 114 20.49 -7.67 -4.35
N GLU A 115 20.86 -8.63 -5.19
CA GLU A 115 21.87 -8.47 -6.23
C GLU A 115 21.28 -7.93 -7.54
N GLN A 116 21.75 -6.75 -7.96
CA GLN A 116 21.36 -6.19 -9.26
C GLN A 116 22.29 -6.73 -10.37
N SER A 117 21.71 -7.40 -11.35
CA SER A 117 22.38 -7.77 -12.57
C SER A 117 22.54 -6.55 -13.50
N ARG A 118 23.55 -6.59 -14.40
CA ARG A 118 23.68 -5.61 -15.48
C ARG A 118 22.58 -5.76 -16.55
N ASN A 119 21.90 -6.89 -16.57
CA ASN A 119 20.85 -7.17 -17.55
C ASN A 119 19.48 -6.68 -17.01
N MET A 120 18.89 -5.73 -17.73
CA MET A 120 17.59 -5.13 -17.38
C MET A 120 16.45 -6.16 -17.39
N GLN A 121 16.44 -7.08 -18.35
CA GLN A 121 15.40 -8.11 -18.44
C GLN A 121 15.44 -9.08 -17.26
N HIS A 122 16.64 -9.47 -16.85
CA HIS A 122 16.86 -10.26 -15.64
C HIS A 122 16.31 -9.54 -14.39
N ASN A 123 16.68 -8.27 -14.21
CA ASN A 123 16.22 -7.48 -13.07
C ASN A 123 14.70 -7.32 -13.06
N ASN A 124 14.06 -7.12 -14.22
CA ASN A 124 12.62 -6.97 -14.33
C ASN A 124 11.90 -8.28 -13.96
N ALA A 125 12.42 -9.43 -14.40
CA ALA A 125 11.86 -10.72 -14.06
C ALA A 125 12.00 -11.03 -12.56
N GLN A 126 13.18 -10.77 -11.97
CA GLN A 126 13.40 -10.94 -10.53
C GLN A 126 12.52 -10.01 -9.70
N ARG A 127 12.38 -8.74 -10.10
CA ARG A 127 11.53 -7.78 -9.39
C ARG A 127 10.06 -8.18 -9.44
N ALA A 128 9.57 -8.70 -10.58
CA ALA A 128 8.20 -9.19 -10.69
C ALA A 128 7.92 -10.33 -9.68
N ILE A 129 8.85 -11.28 -9.56
CA ILE A 129 8.74 -12.36 -8.56
C ILE A 129 8.81 -11.79 -7.15
N LEU A 130 9.74 -10.87 -6.90
CA LEU A 130 9.96 -10.27 -5.58
C LEU A 130 8.72 -9.51 -5.08
N PHE A 131 8.08 -8.69 -5.91
CA PHE A 131 6.86 -7.97 -5.52
C PHE A 131 5.74 -8.93 -5.14
N GLU A 132 5.55 -10.03 -5.88
CA GLU A 132 4.54 -11.03 -5.54
C GLU A 132 4.92 -11.84 -4.29
N ALA A 133 6.22 -12.11 -4.08
CA ALA A 133 6.70 -12.76 -2.87
C ALA A 133 6.46 -11.89 -1.63
N ILE A 134 6.73 -10.59 -1.73
CA ILE A 134 6.44 -9.62 -0.66
C ILE A 134 4.91 -9.55 -0.42
N GLY A 135 4.11 -9.48 -1.49
CA GLY A 135 2.65 -9.51 -1.38
C GLY A 135 2.13 -10.74 -0.65
N LEU A 136 2.68 -11.91 -0.94
CA LEU A 136 2.34 -13.16 -0.25
C LEU A 136 2.81 -13.16 1.21
N ALA A 137 4.01 -12.65 1.50
CA ALA A 137 4.52 -12.54 2.88
C ALA A 137 3.60 -11.67 3.75
N ILE A 138 3.17 -10.52 3.24
CA ILE A 138 2.22 -9.61 3.89
C ILE A 138 0.86 -10.29 4.08
N HIS A 139 0.43 -11.11 3.10
CA HIS A 139 -0.84 -11.81 3.15
C HIS A 139 -0.85 -12.93 4.21
N LEU A 140 0.26 -13.67 4.35
CA LEU A 140 0.38 -14.77 5.31
C LEU A 140 0.51 -14.28 6.74
N ASP A 141 1.33 -13.26 6.99
CA ASP A 141 1.58 -12.72 8.32
C ASP A 141 2.23 -11.33 8.22
N SER A 142 1.43 -10.29 8.46
CA SER A 142 1.88 -8.89 8.42
C SER A 142 2.85 -8.51 9.54
N SER A 143 2.93 -9.31 10.61
CA SER A 143 3.82 -9.11 11.76
C SER A 143 5.12 -9.92 11.69
N SER A 144 5.30 -10.72 10.65
CA SER A 144 6.49 -11.56 10.45
C SER A 144 7.79 -10.73 10.31
N PRO A 145 8.93 -11.24 10.80
CA PRO A 145 10.26 -10.65 10.53
C PRO A 145 10.57 -10.46 9.04
N LEU A 146 9.98 -11.30 8.16
CA LEU A 146 10.10 -11.15 6.72
C LEU A 146 9.53 -9.82 6.21
N VAL A 147 8.48 -9.32 6.84
CA VAL A 147 7.87 -8.03 6.48
C VAL A 147 8.81 -6.87 6.79
N SER A 148 9.58 -6.94 7.87
CA SER A 148 10.62 -5.94 8.16
C SER A 148 11.68 -5.91 7.04
N THR A 149 12.17 -7.07 6.61
CA THR A 149 13.10 -7.19 5.47
C THR A 149 12.47 -6.67 4.17
N ALA A 150 11.20 -7.00 3.92
CA ALA A 150 10.44 -6.52 2.78
C ALA A 150 10.35 -4.98 2.77
N THR A 151 10.10 -4.36 3.92
CA THR A 151 9.99 -2.90 4.04
C THR A 151 11.28 -2.19 3.65
N VAL A 152 12.43 -2.73 4.07
CA VAL A 152 13.76 -2.20 3.67
C VAL A 152 13.97 -2.31 2.16
N LEU A 153 13.58 -3.43 1.54
CA LEU A 153 13.68 -3.62 0.09
C LEU A 153 12.76 -2.64 -0.65
N LEU A 154 11.52 -2.47 -0.19
CA LEU A 154 10.54 -1.56 -0.78
C LEU A 154 11.00 -0.10 -0.68
N ALA A 155 11.63 0.31 0.42
CA ALA A 155 12.20 1.64 0.56
C ALA A 155 13.31 1.93 -0.48
N ARG A 156 14.11 0.91 -0.82
CA ARG A 156 15.08 1.03 -1.93
C ARG A 156 14.40 1.19 -3.29
N PHE A 157 13.27 0.54 -3.51
CA PHE A 157 12.51 0.64 -4.76
C PHE A 157 11.84 2.00 -4.94
N ILE A 158 11.37 2.63 -3.88
CA ILE A 158 10.86 4.01 -3.94
C ILE A 158 11.92 4.99 -4.48
N SER A 159 13.19 4.76 -4.16
CA SER A 159 14.31 5.57 -4.63
C SER A 159 14.87 5.13 -6.00
N SER A 160 14.23 4.18 -6.68
CA SER A 160 14.68 3.68 -8.00
C SER A 160 14.56 4.74 -9.08
N LYS A 161 15.44 4.66 -10.10
CA LYS A 161 15.36 5.48 -11.32
C LYS A 161 14.15 5.12 -12.19
N GLU A 162 13.68 3.89 -12.10
CA GLU A 162 12.58 3.35 -12.92
C GLU A 162 11.22 3.70 -12.30
N THR A 163 10.38 4.43 -13.03
CA THR A 163 9.06 4.88 -12.58
C THR A 163 8.15 3.73 -12.13
N ASN A 164 8.09 2.65 -12.92
CA ASN A 164 7.27 1.49 -12.59
C ASN A 164 7.69 0.83 -11.27
N VAL A 165 9.00 0.80 -10.97
CA VAL A 165 9.52 0.23 -9.72
C VAL A 165 9.17 1.11 -8.54
N ARG A 166 9.26 2.45 -8.68
CA ARG A 166 8.82 3.39 -7.63
C ARG A 166 7.33 3.24 -7.35
N TYR A 167 6.52 3.17 -8.42
CA TYR A 167 5.08 2.97 -8.31
C TYR A 167 4.73 1.68 -7.54
N LEU A 168 5.29 0.53 -7.97
CA LEU A 168 5.05 -0.76 -7.33
C LEU A 168 5.56 -0.79 -5.88
N GLY A 169 6.68 -0.14 -5.59
CA GLY A 169 7.21 -0.01 -4.23
C GLY A 169 6.24 0.72 -3.31
N LEU A 170 5.71 1.86 -3.75
CA LEU A 170 4.71 2.64 -2.99
C LEU A 170 3.39 1.88 -2.86
N ASP A 171 2.93 1.24 -3.93
CA ASP A 171 1.70 0.46 -3.94
C ASP A 171 1.75 -0.70 -2.94
N THR A 172 2.85 -1.46 -2.95
CA THR A 172 3.04 -2.58 -2.03
C THR A 172 3.16 -2.11 -0.57
N LEU A 173 3.83 -0.97 -0.32
CA LEU A 173 3.88 -0.38 1.03
C LEU A 173 2.52 0.13 1.49
N ALA A 174 1.68 0.67 0.59
CA ALA A 174 0.32 1.08 0.94
C ALA A 174 -0.54 -0.14 1.31
N HIS A 175 -0.39 -1.25 0.59
CA HIS A 175 -1.05 -2.50 0.96
C HIS A 175 -0.57 -3.05 2.30
N LEU A 176 0.72 -2.94 2.61
CA LEU A 176 1.26 -3.31 3.91
C LEU A 176 0.69 -2.41 5.01
N ALA A 177 0.70 -1.10 4.83
CA ALA A 177 0.17 -0.14 5.80
C ALA A 177 -1.31 -0.37 6.13
N ALA A 178 -2.09 -0.82 5.14
CA ALA A 178 -3.52 -1.12 5.34
C ALA A 178 -3.78 -2.42 6.14
N ARG A 179 -2.78 -3.30 6.28
CA ARG A 179 -2.90 -4.62 6.93
C ARG A 179 -2.03 -4.79 8.18
N ALA A 180 -1.01 -3.95 8.34
CA ALA A 180 -0.06 -4.07 9.44
C ALA A 180 -0.70 -3.61 10.76
N ASP A 181 -0.47 -4.38 11.82
CA ASP A 181 -0.85 -4.00 13.19
C ASP A 181 0.04 -2.88 13.74
N SER A 182 1.27 -2.77 13.23
CA SER A 182 2.22 -1.71 13.59
C SER A 182 2.80 -1.05 12.35
N LEU A 183 2.77 0.26 12.31
CA LEU A 183 3.27 1.09 11.21
C LEU A 183 4.73 1.53 11.40
N GLU A 184 5.38 1.15 12.49
CA GLU A 184 6.70 1.65 12.88
C GLU A 184 7.77 1.44 11.79
N HIS A 185 7.81 0.24 11.19
CA HIS A 185 8.75 -0.06 10.11
C HIS A 185 8.52 0.79 8.86
N ILE A 186 7.27 1.17 8.59
CA ILE A 186 6.92 1.99 7.43
C ILE A 186 7.23 3.46 7.72
N LYS A 187 6.95 3.93 8.95
CA LYS A 187 7.21 5.31 9.40
C LYS A 187 8.69 5.70 9.29
N THR A 188 9.61 4.77 9.48
CA THR A 188 11.05 5.05 9.28
C THR A 188 11.37 5.56 7.89
N HIS A 189 10.53 5.28 6.89
CA HIS A 189 10.69 5.69 5.50
C HIS A 189 9.80 6.87 5.09
N GLN A 190 9.09 7.50 6.02
CA GLN A 190 8.16 8.61 5.79
C GLN A 190 8.75 9.73 4.93
N ALA A 191 10.00 10.14 5.19
CA ALA A 191 10.66 11.19 4.43
C ALA A 191 10.81 10.86 2.94
N HIS A 192 11.09 9.60 2.59
CA HIS A 192 11.17 9.15 1.21
C HIS A 192 9.79 9.15 0.53
N VAL A 193 8.74 8.77 1.27
CA VAL A 193 7.37 8.81 0.76
C VAL A 193 6.92 10.25 0.50
N ILE A 194 7.19 11.17 1.43
CA ILE A 194 6.91 12.60 1.25
C ILE A 194 7.63 13.15 0.01
N SER A 195 8.91 12.78 -0.20
CA SER A 195 9.63 13.21 -1.39
C SER A 195 8.99 12.72 -2.70
N SER A 196 8.32 11.57 -2.66
CA SER A 196 7.61 10.98 -3.81
C SER A 196 6.36 11.77 -4.25
N LEU A 197 5.82 12.67 -3.40
CA LEU A 197 4.79 13.62 -3.81
C LEU A 197 5.27 14.59 -4.91
N ARG A 198 6.58 14.76 -5.04
CA ARG A 198 7.21 15.64 -6.06
C ARG A 198 7.76 14.84 -7.25
N ASP A 199 7.36 13.58 -7.41
CA ASP A 199 7.76 12.75 -8.56
C ASP A 199 7.23 13.35 -9.88
N ARG A 200 7.92 13.06 -10.99
CA ARG A 200 7.51 13.49 -12.33
C ARG A 200 6.22 12.82 -12.79
N ASP A 201 6.01 11.59 -12.36
CA ASP A 201 4.85 10.78 -12.74
C ASP A 201 3.69 10.96 -11.76
N ILE A 202 2.52 11.28 -12.29
CA ILE A 202 1.31 11.52 -11.49
C ILE A 202 0.82 10.25 -10.77
N SER A 203 1.04 9.08 -11.36
CA SER A 203 0.66 7.80 -10.75
C SER A 203 1.49 7.52 -9.50
N VAL A 204 2.79 7.86 -9.54
CA VAL A 204 3.68 7.76 -8.38
C VAL A 204 3.26 8.75 -7.29
N ARG A 205 2.94 10.01 -7.66
CA ARG A 205 2.44 11.01 -6.69
C ARG A 205 1.15 10.56 -6.01
N ARG A 206 0.21 10.00 -6.77
CA ARG A 206 -1.05 9.49 -6.22
C ARG A 206 -0.81 8.33 -5.25
N ARG A 207 0.08 7.39 -5.57
CA ARG A 207 0.43 6.30 -4.66
C ARG A 207 1.15 6.77 -3.41
N ALA A 208 2.00 7.80 -3.52
CA ALA A 208 2.62 8.43 -2.36
C ALA A 208 1.56 9.07 -1.43
N LEU A 209 0.55 9.75 -2.01
CA LEU A 209 -0.58 10.30 -1.26
C LEU A 209 -1.38 9.21 -0.55
N ASP A 210 -1.69 8.08 -1.23
CA ASP A 210 -2.39 6.94 -0.66
C ASP A 210 -1.62 6.34 0.52
N LEU A 211 -0.32 6.17 0.36
CA LEU A 211 0.54 5.63 1.41
C LEU A 211 0.63 6.57 2.61
N LEU A 212 0.83 7.89 2.39
CA LEU A 212 0.85 8.88 3.48
C LEU A 212 -0.47 8.89 4.26
N TYR A 213 -1.59 8.78 3.55
CA TYR A 213 -2.91 8.65 4.18
C TYR A 213 -3.01 7.39 5.06
N SER A 214 -2.54 6.24 4.55
CA SER A 214 -2.62 4.96 5.26
C SER A 214 -1.66 4.85 6.45
N MET A 215 -0.50 5.53 6.40
CA MET A 215 0.52 5.50 7.47
C MET A 215 0.38 6.63 8.50
N CYS A 216 -0.61 7.51 8.31
CA CYS A 216 -0.84 8.62 9.23
C CYS A 216 -1.47 8.12 10.54
N ASP A 217 -0.95 8.60 11.66
CA ASP A 217 -1.48 8.39 12.99
C ASP A 217 -1.34 9.65 13.85
N VAL A 218 -1.65 9.53 15.14
CA VAL A 218 -1.62 10.67 16.09
C VAL A 218 -0.22 11.29 16.20
N ASP A 219 0.85 10.46 16.12
CA ASP A 219 2.22 10.93 16.36
C ASP A 219 2.81 11.68 15.16
N ASN A 220 2.39 11.35 13.93
CA ASN A 220 2.95 11.91 12.71
C ASN A 220 1.98 12.79 11.91
N SER A 221 0.74 12.95 12.38
CA SER A 221 -0.31 13.71 11.69
C SER A 221 0.08 15.17 11.41
N ASP A 222 0.71 15.84 12.37
CA ASP A 222 1.14 17.23 12.21
C ASP A 222 2.11 17.40 11.02
N VAL A 223 3.07 16.47 10.91
CA VAL A 223 4.07 16.49 9.84
C VAL A 223 3.44 16.14 8.50
N ILE A 224 2.66 15.06 8.44
CA ILE A 224 2.04 14.60 7.19
C ILE A 224 1.05 15.62 6.66
N VAL A 225 0.14 16.12 7.51
CA VAL A 225 -0.86 17.12 7.12
C VAL A 225 -0.19 18.42 6.69
N GLY A 226 0.86 18.87 7.40
CA GLY A 226 1.63 20.06 7.03
C GLY A 226 2.27 19.94 5.64
N GLU A 227 2.90 18.81 5.35
CA GLU A 227 3.50 18.56 4.02
C GLU A 227 2.46 18.44 2.91
N LEU A 228 1.31 17.80 3.19
CA LEU A 228 0.21 17.73 2.22
C LEU A 228 -0.39 19.10 1.93
N LEU A 229 -0.56 19.99 2.91
CA LEU A 229 -1.00 21.36 2.72
C LEU A 229 -0.01 22.20 1.90
N GLN A 230 1.29 22.01 2.12
CA GLN A 230 2.31 22.68 1.31
C GLN A 230 2.28 22.17 -0.14
N TYR A 231 2.18 20.87 -0.33
CA TYR A 231 2.11 20.27 -1.66
C TYR A 231 0.82 20.67 -2.40
N LEU A 232 -0.30 20.79 -1.70
CA LEU A 232 -1.59 21.17 -2.28
C LEU A 232 -1.52 22.49 -3.08
N LYS A 233 -0.68 23.45 -2.66
CA LYS A 233 -0.49 24.74 -3.32
C LYS A 233 0.09 24.61 -4.74
N VAL A 234 0.84 23.55 -5.01
CA VAL A 234 1.52 23.27 -6.29
C VAL A 234 1.01 22.00 -6.98
N ALA A 235 0.07 21.31 -6.37
CA ALA A 235 -0.46 20.04 -6.86
C ALA A 235 -1.23 20.20 -8.17
N ASP A 236 -1.21 19.13 -8.99
CA ASP A 236 -2.02 19.04 -10.20
C ASP A 236 -3.52 19.14 -9.87
N TYR A 237 -4.26 19.80 -10.75
CA TYR A 237 -5.71 19.94 -10.59
C TYR A 237 -6.42 18.62 -10.32
N SER A 238 -6.05 17.55 -11.02
CA SER A 238 -6.65 16.21 -10.91
C SER A 238 -6.41 15.51 -9.56
N LEU A 239 -5.45 16.00 -8.74
CA LEU A 239 -5.17 15.46 -7.41
C LEU A 239 -5.75 16.32 -6.28
N ARG A 240 -6.10 17.57 -6.56
CA ARG A 240 -6.51 18.52 -5.52
C ARG A 240 -7.73 18.10 -4.74
N GLU A 241 -8.77 17.65 -5.44
CA GLU A 241 -10.02 17.20 -4.80
C GLU A 241 -9.77 16.01 -3.86
N GLU A 242 -9.02 15.02 -4.33
CA GLU A 242 -8.64 13.86 -3.53
C GLU A 242 -7.78 14.26 -2.32
N MET A 243 -6.82 15.18 -2.51
CA MET A 243 -5.98 15.68 -1.43
C MET A 243 -6.78 16.45 -0.38
N VAL A 244 -7.71 17.32 -0.80
CA VAL A 244 -8.57 18.07 0.10
C VAL A 244 -9.36 17.13 0.99
N LEU A 245 -9.99 16.12 0.41
CA LEU A 245 -10.76 15.13 1.15
C LEU A 245 -9.88 14.37 2.16
N LYS A 246 -8.71 13.89 1.71
CA LYS A 246 -7.77 13.15 2.58
C LYS A 246 -7.24 14.02 3.72
N ILE A 247 -6.86 15.26 3.45
CA ILE A 247 -6.40 16.20 4.49
C ILE A 247 -7.52 16.47 5.50
N ALA A 248 -8.75 16.72 5.05
CA ALA A 248 -9.87 16.96 5.94
C ALA A 248 -10.14 15.76 6.86
N VAL A 249 -10.16 14.54 6.30
CA VAL A 249 -10.36 13.31 7.06
C VAL A 249 -9.24 13.07 8.07
N LEU A 250 -7.97 13.25 7.67
CA LEU A 250 -6.82 13.09 8.58
C LEU A 250 -6.86 14.11 9.71
N THR A 251 -7.19 15.37 9.38
CA THR A 251 -7.29 16.45 10.36
C THR A 251 -8.40 16.17 11.38
N GLU A 252 -9.56 15.67 10.95
CA GLU A 252 -10.65 15.33 11.85
C GLU A 252 -10.31 14.12 12.72
N LYS A 253 -9.67 13.11 12.16
CA LYS A 253 -9.37 11.85 12.86
C LYS A 253 -8.25 11.99 13.89
N TYR A 254 -7.23 12.82 13.61
CA TYR A 254 -6.00 12.89 14.39
C TYR A 254 -5.71 14.26 15.00
N ALA A 255 -6.74 15.13 15.12
CA ALA A 255 -6.57 16.44 15.71
C ALA A 255 -6.02 16.35 17.15
N SER A 256 -4.85 16.91 17.40
CA SER A 256 -4.25 17.02 18.72
C SER A 256 -4.99 18.03 19.60
N SER A 257 -5.61 19.05 18.98
CA SER A 257 -6.41 20.08 19.66
C SER A 257 -7.41 20.72 18.69
N TYR A 258 -8.49 21.29 19.23
CA TYR A 258 -9.45 22.06 18.43
C TYR A 258 -8.82 23.26 17.74
N ARG A 259 -7.81 23.90 18.31
CA ARG A 259 -7.07 25.01 17.66
C ARG A 259 -6.33 24.51 16.43
N TRP A 260 -5.58 23.43 16.55
CA TRP A 260 -4.87 22.84 15.42
C TRP A 260 -5.83 22.43 14.30
N TYR A 261 -6.98 21.82 14.67
CA TYR A 261 -8.04 21.50 13.73
C TYR A 261 -8.51 22.73 12.93
N VAL A 262 -8.89 23.81 13.65
CA VAL A 262 -9.39 25.04 13.03
C VAL A 262 -8.32 25.68 12.13
N ASP A 263 -7.09 25.77 12.57
CA ASP A 263 -5.99 26.36 11.81
C ASP A 263 -5.70 25.59 10.53
N THR A 264 -5.68 24.26 10.64
CA THR A 264 -5.44 23.35 9.52
C THR A 264 -6.56 23.42 8.47
N ILE A 265 -7.83 23.36 8.90
CA ILE A 265 -8.94 23.44 7.95
C ILE A 265 -9.09 24.84 7.34
N LEU A 266 -8.85 25.91 8.09
CA LEU A 266 -8.82 27.25 7.52
C LEU A 266 -7.67 27.43 6.52
N GLU A 267 -6.51 26.80 6.76
CA GLU A 267 -5.41 26.74 5.78
C GLU A 267 -5.83 25.98 4.53
N LEU A 268 -6.48 24.81 4.70
CA LEU A 268 -7.01 23.99 3.61
C LEU A 268 -7.99 24.79 2.74
N ILE A 269 -8.96 25.47 3.36
CA ILE A 269 -9.94 26.31 2.65
C ILE A 269 -9.24 27.45 1.91
N SER A 270 -8.21 28.07 2.51
CA SER A 270 -7.45 29.14 1.90
C SER A 270 -6.60 28.68 0.72
N ALA A 271 -6.10 27.44 0.75
CA ALA A 271 -5.22 26.89 -0.28
C ALA A 271 -5.97 26.29 -1.48
N ALA A 272 -7.18 25.75 -1.25
CA ALA A 272 -7.92 24.96 -2.25
C ALA A 272 -9.44 25.19 -2.22
N GLY A 273 -9.88 26.43 -1.90
CA GLY A 273 -11.28 26.76 -1.67
C GLY A 273 -12.28 26.25 -2.71
N ASP A 274 -11.91 26.25 -3.99
CA ASP A 274 -12.77 25.78 -5.09
C ASP A 274 -12.97 24.27 -5.09
N HIS A 275 -12.10 23.52 -4.38
CA HIS A 275 -12.14 22.05 -4.24
C HIS A 275 -12.66 21.61 -2.87
N VAL A 276 -12.98 22.55 -1.98
CA VAL A 276 -13.47 22.23 -0.63
C VAL A 276 -14.99 22.10 -0.68
N GLY A 277 -15.48 20.90 -0.42
CA GLY A 277 -16.91 20.63 -0.31
C GLY A 277 -17.55 21.37 0.86
N ASP A 278 -18.84 21.67 0.73
CA ASP A 278 -19.61 22.42 1.74
C ASP A 278 -19.58 21.72 3.11
N GLU A 279 -19.48 20.42 3.14
CA GLU A 279 -19.41 19.61 4.37
C GLU A 279 -18.21 19.97 5.26
N VAL A 280 -17.06 20.24 4.65
CA VAL A 280 -15.81 20.54 5.37
C VAL A 280 -15.91 21.87 6.11
N TRP A 281 -16.38 22.94 5.42
CA TRP A 281 -16.47 24.24 6.07
C TRP A 281 -17.67 24.34 7.03
N TYR A 282 -18.78 23.63 6.77
CA TYR A 282 -19.88 23.50 7.76
C TYR A 282 -19.41 22.84 9.04
N ARG A 283 -18.57 21.79 8.93
CA ARG A 283 -18.02 21.10 10.11
C ARG A 283 -17.14 22.02 10.96
N VAL A 284 -16.33 22.85 10.34
CA VAL A 284 -15.52 23.86 11.07
C VAL A 284 -16.41 24.84 11.81
N ILE A 285 -17.45 25.37 11.16
CA ILE A 285 -18.39 26.28 11.80
C ILE A 285 -19.07 25.61 13.00
N GLN A 286 -19.52 24.38 12.86
CA GLN A 286 -20.14 23.62 13.96
C GLN A 286 -19.20 23.48 15.15
N ILE A 287 -17.93 23.12 14.93
CA ILE A 287 -16.95 22.97 16.01
C ILE A 287 -16.71 24.30 16.72
N ILE A 288 -16.51 25.37 15.94
CA ILE A 288 -16.26 26.69 16.51
C ILE A 288 -17.47 27.22 17.28
N THR A 289 -18.68 27.04 16.76
CA THR A 289 -19.92 27.48 17.40
C THR A 289 -20.17 26.76 18.73
N ASN A 290 -19.82 25.48 18.79
CA ASN A 290 -20.00 24.64 19.97
C ASN A 290 -18.90 24.83 21.03
N THR A 291 -17.82 25.56 20.72
CA THR A 291 -16.66 25.70 21.62
C THR A 291 -16.39 27.19 21.89
N GLU A 292 -16.90 27.72 23.01
CA GLU A 292 -16.79 29.15 23.34
C GLU A 292 -15.37 29.68 23.31
N ASP A 293 -14.40 28.95 23.85
CA ASP A 293 -12.99 29.33 23.90
C ASP A 293 -12.35 29.52 22.50
N LEU A 294 -12.93 28.89 21.48
CA LEU A 294 -12.44 29.00 20.11
C LEU A 294 -13.02 30.17 19.33
N GLN A 295 -14.17 30.67 19.70
CA GLN A 295 -14.90 31.68 18.91
C GLN A 295 -14.08 32.95 18.69
N ALA A 296 -13.54 33.53 19.77
CA ALA A 296 -12.72 34.75 19.69
C ALA A 296 -11.39 34.50 18.94
N TYR A 297 -10.82 33.31 19.05
CA TYR A 297 -9.62 32.93 18.34
C TYR A 297 -9.90 32.78 16.83
N ALA A 298 -10.89 31.97 16.48
CA ALA A 298 -11.27 31.69 15.11
C ALA A 298 -11.71 32.94 14.36
N ALA A 299 -12.49 33.83 15.01
CA ALA A 299 -12.89 35.11 14.43
C ALA A 299 -11.67 35.96 14.04
N ARG A 300 -10.65 36.04 14.89
CA ARG A 300 -9.39 36.74 14.58
C ARG A 300 -8.63 36.11 13.41
N VAL A 301 -8.50 34.78 13.41
CA VAL A 301 -7.78 34.06 12.33
C VAL A 301 -8.51 34.22 11.01
N VAL A 302 -9.82 34.03 10.97
CA VAL A 302 -10.62 34.22 9.75
C VAL A 302 -10.55 35.66 9.25
N PHE A 303 -10.67 36.65 10.15
CA PHE A 303 -10.56 38.06 9.78
C PHE A 303 -9.19 38.40 9.18
N GLN A 304 -8.12 37.85 9.70
CA GLN A 304 -6.77 38.03 9.15
C GLN A 304 -6.65 37.43 7.75
N ARG A 305 -7.21 36.22 7.54
CA ARG A 305 -7.17 35.53 6.24
C ARG A 305 -8.04 36.24 5.19
N LEU A 306 -9.19 36.80 5.58
CA LEU A 306 -10.06 37.57 4.70
C LEU A 306 -9.42 38.87 4.18
N LYS A 307 -8.36 39.39 4.82
CA LYS A 307 -7.59 40.54 4.31
C LYS A 307 -6.70 40.17 3.10
N SER A 308 -6.52 38.88 2.82
CA SER A 308 -5.75 38.45 1.65
C SER A 308 -6.50 38.76 0.35
N PRO A 309 -5.82 39.29 -0.69
CA PRO A 309 -6.46 39.59 -1.97
C PRO A 309 -6.94 38.35 -2.73
N ALA A 310 -6.44 37.15 -2.36
CA ALA A 310 -6.80 35.87 -2.96
C ALA A 310 -7.75 35.09 -2.05
N THR A 311 -8.87 35.68 -1.68
CA THR A 311 -9.85 35.02 -0.77
C THR A 311 -10.86 34.22 -1.57
N HIS A 312 -10.96 32.93 -1.29
CA HIS A 312 -11.95 32.03 -1.90
C HIS A 312 -13.35 32.22 -1.30
N GLU A 313 -14.39 31.93 -2.11
CA GLU A 313 -15.79 32.07 -1.71
C GLU A 313 -16.10 31.25 -0.44
N SER A 314 -15.56 30.05 -0.32
CA SER A 314 -15.74 29.18 0.85
C SER A 314 -15.26 29.85 2.15
N LEU A 315 -14.15 30.59 2.11
CA LEU A 315 -13.66 31.32 3.29
C LEU A 315 -14.55 32.54 3.62
N ILE A 316 -15.12 33.20 2.60
CA ILE A 316 -16.09 34.30 2.79
C ILE A 316 -17.36 33.75 3.44
N LYS A 317 -17.84 32.59 3.04
CA LYS A 317 -19.00 31.90 3.66
C LYS A 317 -18.73 31.64 5.14
N VAL A 318 -17.56 31.09 5.47
CA VAL A 318 -17.14 30.87 6.86
C VAL A 318 -17.13 32.19 7.65
N GLY A 319 -16.55 33.25 7.09
CA GLY A 319 -16.49 34.58 7.75
C GLY A 319 -17.85 35.26 7.86
N GLY A 320 -18.75 35.05 6.87
CA GLY A 320 -20.09 35.68 6.86
C GLY A 320 -21.05 35.11 7.90
N MET A 321 -20.81 33.89 8.41
CA MET A 321 -21.60 33.29 9.49
C MET A 321 -21.36 33.94 10.86
N TRP A 322 -20.23 34.65 11.02
CA TRP A 322 -19.88 35.34 12.28
C TRP A 322 -20.05 36.85 12.14
N LYS A 323 -21.21 37.28 11.69
CA LYS A 323 -21.55 38.69 11.87
C LYS A 323 -21.83 38.95 13.35
N PRO A 324 -21.22 40.02 13.92
CA PRO A 324 -21.51 40.45 15.28
C PRO A 324 -22.97 40.81 15.48
#